data_de027382048687b754a74433ed27ce01
#
_entry.id   de027382048687b754a74433ed27ce01
#
_cell.length_a   1.000
_cell.length_b   1.000
_cell.length_c   1.000
_cell.angle_alpha   90.00
_cell.angle_beta   90.00
_cell.angle_gamma   90.00
#
_symmetry.space_group_name_H-M   'P 1'
#
loop_
_entity.id
_entity.type
_entity.pdbx_description
1 polymer ?
#
loop_
_entity_poly.entity_id
_entity_poly.type
_entity_poly.pdbx_seq_one_letter_code
_entity_poly.pdbx_strand_id
1 'polypeptide(L)'
;MGSRAPMLICDLTQSYSPIAGGGVGTYLRAKRDYVLDHTPHSLLQIVPGPEDKIETRGRHIWCEVGADPVRGSPNYRFILRTKVVRELLARYRPAVIESLCPWVLPWTAIHHRRAFPETALVAGYSTDFPNAHVYRVAGNLFGETLGRGFRWLSYGYAEITYREFDWVYTLTEEIKAVLAGRKIHRTAVLPLGVNIDMFDPARRDPAFRAELGLPGDGPLLIYAGRLDNEKRARVLVEMMKQLPPALGAALILVGDGKLRAELEAEGAGLPIAFPGFISDRAALARALASADIYVSGMADETFGISVVEAQASGLPIVGVASGAMIDRVPAGLGLLGPVDDAAAMAANVQQIWASDRAVIARAARAHAEQFRWERTFEQLFDEIYPRALAHAALRAKTGRRAADRAFVEALAG
;
A
#
# COMPACT_ATOMS: atom_id res chain seq x y z
N MET A 1 4.02 14.34 -25.31
CA MET A 1 5.15 14.16 -24.36
C MET A 1 6.29 15.08 -24.75
N GLY A 2 6.46 16.21 -24.06
CA GLY A 2 7.63 17.07 -24.24
C GLY A 2 8.86 16.36 -23.68
N SER A 3 9.91 16.20 -24.48
CA SER A 3 11.19 15.62 -24.09
C SER A 3 11.80 16.43 -22.93
N ARG A 4 11.54 16.02 -21.68
CA ARG A 4 12.28 16.54 -20.53
C ARG A 4 13.67 15.94 -20.51
N ALA A 5 14.68 16.74 -20.16
CA ALA A 5 16.05 16.26 -20.01
C ALA A 5 16.08 15.07 -19.01
N PRO A 6 16.91 14.04 -19.29
CA PRO A 6 17.09 12.93 -18.36
C PRO A 6 17.51 13.44 -16.97
N MET A 7 16.89 12.92 -15.93
CA MET A 7 17.21 13.26 -14.53
C MET A 7 17.38 11.99 -13.69
N LEU A 8 18.08 12.12 -12.56
CA LEU A 8 18.18 11.06 -11.56
C LEU A 8 17.09 11.28 -10.50
N ILE A 9 16.28 10.26 -10.28
CA ILE A 9 15.24 10.20 -9.26
C ILE A 9 15.70 9.25 -8.18
N CYS A 10 15.49 9.59 -6.91
CA CYS A 10 15.85 8.76 -5.77
C CYS A 10 14.61 8.35 -4.98
N ASP A 11 14.39 7.05 -4.85
CA ASP A 11 13.46 6.49 -3.87
C ASP A 11 14.21 6.20 -2.57
N LEU A 12 13.69 6.73 -1.48
CA LEU A 12 14.28 6.63 -0.15
C LEU A 12 13.29 5.93 0.79
N THR A 13 13.57 4.69 1.18
CA THR A 13 12.73 3.95 2.12
C THR A 13 13.51 3.42 3.30
N GLN A 14 12.97 3.63 4.50
CA GLN A 14 13.60 3.26 5.76
C GLN A 14 13.30 1.82 6.19
N SER A 15 12.17 1.28 5.76
CA SER A 15 11.74 -0.08 6.08
C SER A 15 11.41 -0.84 4.81
N TYR A 16 12.07 -1.96 4.59
CA TYR A 16 11.90 -2.77 3.40
C TYR A 16 12.13 -4.25 3.73
N SER A 17 11.41 -5.11 3.04
CA SER A 17 11.65 -6.55 3.02
C SER A 17 11.65 -7.05 1.57
N PRO A 18 12.70 -7.74 1.13
CA PRO A 18 12.74 -8.33 -0.20
C PRO A 18 11.81 -9.55 -0.34
N ILE A 19 11.49 -10.20 0.78
CA ILE A 19 10.78 -11.49 0.83
C ILE A 19 9.32 -11.30 1.25
N ALA A 20 9.07 -10.51 2.30
CA ALA A 20 7.71 -10.24 2.75
C ALA A 20 7.05 -9.29 1.76
N GLY A 21 5.97 -9.73 1.13
CA GLY A 21 5.14 -8.87 0.31
C GLY A 21 4.72 -7.61 1.09
N GLY A 22 4.42 -6.55 0.39
CA GLY A 22 3.96 -5.29 0.99
C GLY A 22 3.91 -4.18 -0.06
N GLY A 23 3.07 -3.17 0.19
CA GLY A 23 2.82 -2.09 -0.75
C GLY A 23 4.09 -1.38 -1.21
N VAL A 24 5.01 -1.07 -0.28
CA VAL A 24 6.27 -0.38 -0.60
C VAL A 24 7.16 -1.20 -1.55
N GLY A 25 7.36 -2.49 -1.27
CA GLY A 25 8.18 -3.34 -2.14
C GLY A 25 7.57 -3.53 -3.54
N THR A 26 6.25 -3.63 -3.62
CA THR A 26 5.53 -3.71 -4.89
C THR A 26 5.65 -2.41 -5.67
N TYR A 27 5.47 -1.26 -5.00
CA TYR A 27 5.66 0.06 -5.60
C TYR A 27 7.08 0.28 -6.15
N LEU A 28 8.12 -0.05 -5.36
CA LEU A 28 9.52 0.12 -5.80
C LEU A 28 9.85 -0.70 -7.06
N ARG A 29 9.36 -1.94 -7.14
CA ARG A 29 9.56 -2.79 -8.31
C ARG A 29 8.82 -2.25 -9.54
N ALA A 30 7.54 -1.96 -9.37
CA ALA A 30 6.72 -1.43 -10.47
C ALA A 30 7.26 -0.09 -10.99
N LYS A 31 7.71 0.80 -10.08
CA LYS A 31 8.31 2.08 -10.47
C LYS A 31 9.63 1.91 -11.21
N ARG A 32 10.49 0.97 -10.75
CA ARG A 32 11.73 0.65 -11.47
C ARG A 32 11.43 0.23 -12.90
N ASP A 33 10.50 -0.70 -13.08
CA ASP A 33 10.16 -1.23 -14.39
C ASP A 33 9.58 -0.11 -15.28
N TYR A 34 8.66 0.69 -14.76
CA TYR A 34 8.13 1.86 -15.49
C TYR A 34 9.21 2.88 -15.87
N VAL A 35 10.12 3.22 -14.95
CA VAL A 35 11.20 4.19 -15.24
C VAL A 35 12.12 3.69 -16.34
N LEU A 36 12.48 2.40 -16.30
CA LEU A 36 13.40 1.82 -17.28
C LEU A 36 12.77 1.64 -18.66
N ASP A 37 11.47 1.31 -18.71
CA ASP A 37 10.79 0.97 -19.96
C ASP A 37 10.11 2.17 -20.63
N HIS A 38 9.63 3.15 -19.84
CA HIS A 38 8.76 4.23 -20.33
C HIS A 38 9.34 5.64 -20.20
N THR A 39 10.51 5.82 -19.56
CA THR A 39 11.09 7.16 -19.36
C THR A 39 12.58 7.21 -19.74
N PRO A 40 13.14 8.40 -20.04
CA PRO A 40 14.58 8.56 -20.23
C PRO A 40 15.35 8.70 -18.90
N HIS A 41 14.68 8.67 -17.75
CA HIS A 41 15.25 8.96 -16.45
C HIS A 41 16.09 7.81 -15.89
N SER A 42 16.96 8.12 -14.92
CA SER A 42 17.68 7.14 -14.09
C SER A 42 17.04 7.04 -12.71
N LEU A 43 17.10 5.87 -12.11
CA LEU A 43 16.52 5.58 -10.80
C LEU A 43 17.57 5.11 -9.82
N LEU A 44 17.67 5.80 -8.68
CA LEU A 44 18.41 5.41 -7.50
C LEU A 44 17.42 4.92 -6.44
N GLN A 45 17.56 3.70 -5.97
CA GLN A 45 16.73 3.18 -4.86
C GLN A 45 17.63 2.88 -3.66
N ILE A 46 17.38 3.58 -2.54
CA ILE A 46 18.10 3.38 -1.28
C ILE A 46 17.18 2.65 -0.31
N VAL A 47 17.53 1.43 0.05
CA VAL A 47 16.75 0.52 0.88
C VAL A 47 17.58 -0.10 1.99
N PRO A 48 17.00 -0.60 3.09
CA PRO A 48 17.74 -1.40 4.05
C PRO A 48 18.10 -2.77 3.49
N GLY A 49 19.32 -3.22 3.75
CA GLY A 49 19.83 -4.54 3.40
C GLY A 49 20.55 -5.22 4.57
N PRO A 50 21.05 -6.45 4.39
CA PRO A 50 21.87 -7.13 5.39
C PRO A 50 23.25 -6.46 5.54
N GLU A 51 23.76 -5.86 4.48
CA GLU A 51 25.05 -5.19 4.40
C GLU A 51 24.99 -3.98 3.46
N ASP A 52 26.05 -3.15 3.45
CA ASP A 52 26.17 -2.07 2.50
C ASP A 52 26.52 -2.64 1.11
N LYS A 53 25.67 -2.40 0.12
CA LYS A 53 25.84 -2.91 -1.24
C LYS A 53 25.36 -1.89 -2.26
N ILE A 54 26.10 -1.74 -3.36
CA ILE A 54 25.70 -0.92 -4.50
C ILE A 54 25.76 -1.75 -5.76
N GLU A 55 24.64 -1.85 -6.46
CA GLU A 55 24.54 -2.48 -7.77
C GLU A 55 24.03 -1.46 -8.79
N THR A 56 24.65 -1.44 -9.97
CA THR A 56 24.20 -0.60 -11.09
C THR A 56 23.90 -1.49 -12.29
N ARG A 57 22.68 -1.36 -12.80
CA ARG A 57 22.21 -2.07 -14.00
C ARG A 57 21.59 -1.07 -14.96
N GLY A 58 22.39 -0.63 -15.95
CA GLY A 58 21.97 0.41 -16.89
C GLY A 58 21.64 1.71 -16.15
N ARG A 59 20.39 2.17 -16.25
CA ARG A 59 19.91 3.41 -15.62
C ARG A 59 19.37 3.21 -14.19
N HIS A 60 19.44 1.99 -13.63
CA HIS A 60 19.02 1.67 -12.28
C HIS A 60 20.22 1.48 -11.35
N ILE A 61 20.22 2.19 -10.24
CA ILE A 61 21.20 2.11 -9.16
C ILE A 61 20.47 1.64 -7.91
N TRP A 62 20.83 0.44 -7.44
CA TRP A 62 20.29 -0.15 -6.22
C TRP A 62 21.33 -0.03 -5.11
N CYS A 63 20.96 0.63 -4.01
CA CYS A 63 21.82 0.79 -2.84
C CYS A 63 21.15 0.17 -1.62
N GLU A 64 21.75 -0.89 -1.09
CA GLU A 64 21.40 -1.41 0.21
C GLU A 64 22.27 -0.73 1.28
N VAL A 65 21.63 -0.33 2.37
CA VAL A 65 22.28 0.18 3.57
C VAL A 65 22.12 -0.85 4.67
N GLY A 66 23.25 -1.36 5.18
CA GLY A 66 23.26 -2.38 6.23
C GLY A 66 22.45 -1.95 7.44
N ALA A 67 21.48 -2.77 7.82
CA ALA A 67 20.54 -2.52 8.90
C ALA A 67 20.16 -3.83 9.59
N ASP A 68 19.95 -3.76 10.91
CA ASP A 68 19.53 -4.91 11.70
C ASP A 68 18.07 -5.31 11.40
N PRO A 69 17.72 -6.58 11.54
CA PRO A 69 16.34 -7.03 11.47
C PRO A 69 15.47 -6.38 12.56
N VAL A 70 14.24 -6.06 12.21
CA VAL A 70 13.27 -5.51 13.16
C VAL A 70 12.84 -6.60 14.15
N ARG A 71 12.95 -6.30 15.45
CA ARG A 71 12.55 -7.24 16.52
C ARG A 71 11.07 -7.64 16.35
N GLY A 72 10.80 -8.93 16.26
CA GLY A 72 9.45 -9.48 16.03
C GLY A 72 8.99 -9.47 14.58
N SER A 73 9.83 -8.99 13.63
CA SER A 73 9.58 -9.03 12.19
C SER A 73 10.90 -9.22 11.44
N PRO A 74 11.54 -10.40 11.53
CA PRO A 74 12.92 -10.63 11.06
C PRO A 74 13.13 -10.43 9.57
N ASN A 75 12.05 -10.51 8.80
CA ASN A 75 12.06 -10.25 7.36
C ASN A 75 12.14 -8.75 6.99
N TYR A 76 11.91 -7.86 7.96
CA TYR A 76 12.03 -6.42 7.78
C TYR A 76 13.31 -5.89 8.41
N ARG A 77 13.94 -4.94 7.75
CA ARG A 77 15.09 -4.19 8.25
C ARG A 77 14.75 -2.69 8.28
N PHE A 78 15.46 -1.94 9.13
CA PHE A 78 15.16 -0.53 9.37
C PHE A 78 16.44 0.32 9.40
N ILE A 79 16.63 1.21 8.43
CA ILE A 79 17.82 2.07 8.35
C ILE A 79 17.85 3.07 9.51
N LEU A 80 18.91 3.03 10.33
CA LEU A 80 19.23 4.06 11.31
C LEU A 80 20.54 4.79 10.96
N ARG A 81 21.32 4.25 10.01
CA ARG A 81 22.63 4.76 9.57
C ARG A 81 22.46 5.94 8.60
N THR A 82 21.91 7.05 9.08
CA THR A 82 21.61 8.25 8.27
C THR A 82 22.84 8.90 7.65
N LYS A 83 24.03 8.71 8.24
CA LYS A 83 25.31 9.21 7.67
C LYS A 83 25.56 8.60 6.30
N VAL A 84 25.46 7.26 6.18
CA VAL A 84 25.65 6.54 4.91
C VAL A 84 24.66 7.03 3.85
N VAL A 85 23.39 7.19 4.23
CA VAL A 85 22.37 7.71 3.31
C VAL A 85 22.72 9.14 2.83
N ARG A 86 23.19 10.03 3.71
CA ARG A 86 23.63 11.37 3.32
C ARG A 86 24.81 11.34 2.36
N GLU A 87 25.78 10.44 2.57
CA GLU A 87 26.92 10.27 1.68
C GLU A 87 26.48 9.78 0.29
N LEU A 88 25.55 8.83 0.21
CA LEU A 88 24.97 8.37 -1.04
C LEU A 88 24.23 9.51 -1.77
N LEU A 89 23.36 10.24 -1.07
CA LEU A 89 22.67 11.38 -1.67
C LEU A 89 23.62 12.47 -2.17
N ALA A 90 24.66 12.80 -1.40
CA ALA A 90 25.69 13.77 -1.81
C ALA A 90 26.52 13.29 -3.00
N ARG A 91 26.77 11.99 -3.11
CA ARG A 91 27.48 11.37 -4.24
C ARG A 91 26.68 11.43 -5.53
N TYR A 92 25.40 11.03 -5.46
CA TYR A 92 24.56 10.87 -6.64
C TYR A 92 23.79 12.12 -7.06
N ARG A 93 23.52 13.05 -6.12
CA ARG A 93 22.84 14.34 -6.33
C ARG A 93 21.55 14.22 -7.15
N PRO A 94 20.55 13.46 -6.70
CA PRO A 94 19.30 13.28 -7.42
C PRO A 94 18.56 14.62 -7.57
N ALA A 95 17.88 14.81 -8.71
CA ALA A 95 17.03 15.96 -8.96
C ALA A 95 15.72 15.89 -8.12
N VAL A 96 15.22 14.67 -7.90
CA VAL A 96 14.05 14.40 -7.08
C VAL A 96 14.40 13.35 -6.04
N ILE A 97 14.04 13.59 -4.77
CA ILE A 97 14.08 12.59 -3.70
C ILE A 97 12.64 12.31 -3.28
N GLU A 98 12.20 11.07 -3.47
CA GLU A 98 10.91 10.59 -2.98
C GLU A 98 11.09 9.79 -1.69
N SER A 99 10.54 10.28 -0.59
CA SER A 99 10.60 9.63 0.72
C SER A 99 9.32 8.83 0.97
N LEU A 100 9.46 7.50 1.12
CA LEU A 100 8.34 6.56 1.24
C LEU A 100 8.01 6.17 2.68
N CYS A 101 8.63 6.80 3.67
CA CYS A 101 8.41 6.47 5.09
C CYS A 101 8.50 7.70 5.98
N PRO A 102 7.78 7.71 7.13
CA PRO A 102 7.60 8.91 7.93
C PRO A 102 8.69 9.19 8.97
N TRP A 103 9.63 8.25 9.21
CA TRP A 103 10.44 8.29 10.42
C TRP A 103 11.66 9.23 10.34
N VAL A 104 12.85 8.71 10.07
CA VAL A 104 14.11 9.48 10.16
C VAL A 104 14.61 9.94 8.79
N LEU A 105 14.40 9.14 7.75
CA LEU A 105 14.93 9.44 6.41
C LEU A 105 14.34 10.69 5.74
N PRO A 106 13.10 11.12 6.00
CA PRO A 106 12.62 12.43 5.55
C PRO A 106 13.56 13.58 5.93
N TRP A 107 14.08 13.54 7.16
CA TRP A 107 15.04 14.55 7.64
C TRP A 107 16.40 14.46 6.98
N THR A 108 16.78 13.27 6.51
CA THR A 108 18.00 13.08 5.71
C THR A 108 17.86 13.76 4.33
N ALA A 109 16.70 13.62 3.68
CA ALA A 109 16.38 14.33 2.45
C ALA A 109 16.33 15.86 2.65
N ILE A 110 15.68 16.33 3.73
CA ILE A 110 15.62 17.76 4.10
C ILE A 110 17.03 18.31 4.34
N HIS A 111 17.90 17.54 4.99
CA HIS A 111 19.30 17.95 5.20
C HIS A 111 20.08 18.03 3.88
N HIS A 112 19.91 17.05 2.97
CA HIS A 112 20.53 17.07 1.65
C HIS A 112 20.17 18.33 0.86
N ARG A 113 18.89 18.73 0.86
CA ARG A 113 18.40 19.93 0.18
C ARG A 113 19.08 21.22 0.66
N ARG A 114 19.58 21.28 1.91
CA ARG A 114 20.29 22.48 2.39
C ARG A 114 21.60 22.71 1.61
N ALA A 115 22.27 21.65 1.18
CA ALA A 115 23.46 21.72 0.35
C ALA A 115 23.14 21.79 -1.14
N PHE A 116 21.99 21.27 -1.56
CA PHE A 116 21.52 21.18 -2.94
C PHE A 116 20.10 21.76 -3.05
N PRO A 117 19.94 23.10 -3.03
CA PRO A 117 18.63 23.76 -2.90
C PRO A 117 17.62 23.46 -4.00
N GLU A 118 18.09 23.09 -5.19
CA GLU A 118 17.25 22.77 -6.34
C GLU A 118 16.68 21.34 -6.31
N THR A 119 17.16 20.47 -5.43
CA THR A 119 16.59 19.13 -5.26
C THR A 119 15.14 19.24 -4.81
N ALA A 120 14.23 18.66 -5.57
CA ALA A 120 12.82 18.55 -5.21
C ALA A 120 12.61 17.40 -4.22
N LEU A 121 11.84 17.68 -3.16
CA LEU A 121 11.46 16.66 -2.18
C LEU A 121 9.99 16.30 -2.33
N VAL A 122 9.72 15.03 -2.61
CA VAL A 122 8.38 14.45 -2.67
C VAL A 122 8.22 13.43 -1.54
N ALA A 123 7.07 13.40 -0.89
CA ALA A 123 6.79 12.43 0.15
C ALA A 123 5.54 11.62 -0.18
N GLY A 124 5.64 10.30 -0.03
CA GLY A 124 4.51 9.40 -0.01
C GLY A 124 3.97 9.22 1.41
N TYR A 125 2.81 9.81 1.70
CA TYR A 125 2.09 9.60 2.95
C TYR A 125 1.10 8.45 2.76
N SER A 126 1.64 7.23 2.64
CA SER A 126 0.88 6.02 2.32
C SER A 126 0.13 5.41 3.50
N THR A 127 0.42 5.85 4.71
CA THR A 127 -0.21 5.36 5.94
C THR A 127 -0.38 6.53 6.90
N ASP A 128 -1.55 6.64 7.52
CA ASP A 128 -1.76 7.57 8.63
C ASP A 128 -1.06 7.05 9.89
N PHE A 129 0.28 7.14 9.90
CA PHE A 129 1.13 6.57 10.94
C PHE A 129 0.82 7.07 12.36
N PRO A 130 0.32 8.31 12.59
CA PRO A 130 -0.13 8.74 13.91
C PRO A 130 -1.24 7.86 14.47
N ASN A 131 -2.19 7.45 13.65
CA ASN A 131 -3.26 6.54 14.05
C ASN A 131 -2.82 5.07 13.98
N ALA A 132 -2.34 4.62 12.82
CA ALA A 132 -2.08 3.22 12.54
C ALA A 132 -0.93 2.63 13.38
N HIS A 133 0.08 3.42 13.72
CA HIS A 133 1.25 2.93 14.45
C HIS A 133 1.36 3.52 15.85
N VAL A 134 1.33 4.85 15.98
CA VAL A 134 1.63 5.48 17.28
C VAL A 134 0.48 5.34 18.25
N TYR A 135 -0.74 5.73 17.87
CA TYR A 135 -1.90 5.68 18.75
C TYR A 135 -2.22 4.25 19.17
N ARG A 136 -2.23 3.31 18.24
CA ARG A 136 -2.55 1.90 18.52
C ARG A 136 -1.54 1.26 19.48
N VAL A 137 -0.23 1.46 19.24
CA VAL A 137 0.81 0.90 20.10
C VAL A 137 0.81 1.56 21.49
N ALA A 138 0.73 2.89 21.53
CA ALA A 138 0.72 3.64 22.79
C ALA A 138 -0.58 3.39 23.60
N GLY A 139 -1.73 3.30 22.92
CA GLY A 139 -3.02 2.98 23.54
C GLY A 139 -3.03 1.60 24.19
N ASN A 140 -2.48 0.60 23.50
CA ASN A 140 -2.37 -0.76 24.04
C ASN A 140 -1.39 -0.87 25.23
N LEU A 141 -0.31 -0.07 25.23
CA LEU A 141 0.70 -0.14 26.29
C LEU A 141 0.40 0.76 27.50
N PHE A 142 -0.19 1.94 27.27
CA PHE A 142 -0.32 3.00 28.27
C PHE A 142 -1.76 3.51 28.46
N GLY A 143 -2.73 2.89 27.79
CA GLY A 143 -4.14 3.29 27.83
C GLY A 143 -4.50 4.42 26.86
N GLU A 144 -5.79 4.58 26.61
CA GLU A 144 -6.32 5.48 25.56
C GLU A 144 -5.96 6.96 25.75
N THR A 145 -5.90 7.44 26.98
CA THR A 145 -5.63 8.86 27.26
C THR A 145 -4.21 9.23 26.84
N LEU A 146 -3.22 8.43 27.22
CA LEU A 146 -1.83 8.62 26.79
C LEU A 146 -1.67 8.36 25.30
N GLY A 147 -2.36 7.34 24.75
CA GLY A 147 -2.41 7.08 23.31
C GLY A 147 -2.87 8.30 22.51
N ARG A 148 -3.90 9.03 22.97
CA ARG A 148 -4.38 10.28 22.33
C ARG A 148 -3.31 11.39 22.38
N GLY A 149 -2.58 11.50 23.49
CA GLY A 149 -1.47 12.44 23.64
C GLY A 149 -0.34 12.17 22.63
N PHE A 150 0.09 10.91 22.54
CA PHE A 150 1.11 10.47 21.56
C PHE A 150 0.66 10.68 20.11
N ARG A 151 -0.61 10.43 19.80
CA ARG A 151 -1.19 10.72 18.49
C ARG A 151 -1.10 12.20 18.15
N TRP A 152 -1.47 13.07 19.07
CA TRP A 152 -1.37 14.52 18.87
C TRP A 152 0.06 14.97 18.59
N LEU A 153 1.04 14.49 19.37
CA LEU A 153 2.47 14.76 19.16
C LEU A 153 2.95 14.24 17.78
N SER A 154 2.47 13.09 17.37
CA SER A 154 2.84 12.49 16.07
C SER A 154 2.29 13.26 14.88
N TYR A 155 1.09 13.83 15.00
CA TYR A 155 0.58 14.75 13.99
C TYR A 155 1.38 16.06 13.95
N GLY A 156 1.83 16.58 15.11
CA GLY A 156 2.75 17.71 15.17
C GLY A 156 4.07 17.42 14.47
N TYR A 157 4.63 16.22 14.67
CA TYR A 157 5.81 15.74 13.95
C TYR A 157 5.56 15.65 12.44
N ALA A 158 4.42 15.08 12.02
CA ALA A 158 4.04 14.99 10.61
C ALA A 158 3.93 16.40 9.99
N GLU A 159 3.28 17.34 10.65
CA GLU A 159 3.16 18.73 10.18
C GLU A 159 4.53 19.37 9.97
N ILE A 160 5.42 19.30 10.97
CA ILE A 160 6.78 19.89 10.88
C ILE A 160 7.57 19.25 9.75
N THR A 161 7.47 17.92 9.59
CA THR A 161 8.24 17.17 8.59
C THR A 161 7.72 17.40 7.17
N TYR A 162 6.43 17.20 6.94
CA TYR A 162 5.88 17.20 5.57
C TYR A 162 5.68 18.60 4.99
N ARG A 163 5.59 19.63 5.82
CA ARG A 163 5.65 21.02 5.34
C ARG A 163 6.99 21.41 4.73
N GLU A 164 8.06 20.66 5.02
CA GLU A 164 9.37 20.84 4.37
C GLU A 164 9.40 20.26 2.94
N PHE A 165 8.51 19.37 2.58
CA PHE A 165 8.47 18.75 1.25
C PHE A 165 7.85 19.69 0.21
N ASP A 166 8.37 19.63 -1.01
CA ASP A 166 7.86 20.41 -2.13
C ASP A 166 6.50 19.90 -2.60
N TRP A 167 6.25 18.57 -2.45
CA TRP A 167 4.96 17.92 -2.70
C TRP A 167 4.77 16.71 -1.80
N VAL A 168 3.51 16.43 -1.41
CA VAL A 168 3.15 15.23 -0.65
C VAL A 168 2.00 14.53 -1.38
N TYR A 169 2.09 13.22 -1.58
CA TYR A 169 0.93 12.47 -2.07
C TYR A 169 0.39 11.51 -1.01
N THR A 170 -0.91 11.27 -1.08
CA THR A 170 -1.66 10.34 -0.23
C THR A 170 -2.34 9.30 -1.11
N LEU A 171 -2.83 8.22 -0.52
CA LEU A 171 -3.50 7.15 -1.27
C LEU A 171 -5.02 7.35 -1.40
N THR A 172 -5.60 8.25 -0.59
CA THR A 172 -7.05 8.52 -0.54
C THR A 172 -7.32 10.00 -0.32
N GLU A 173 -8.50 10.47 -0.74
CA GLU A 173 -8.96 11.85 -0.48
C GLU A 173 -9.17 12.10 1.02
N GLU A 174 -9.59 11.08 1.79
CA GLU A 174 -9.73 11.19 3.25
C GLU A 174 -8.42 11.63 3.91
N ILE A 175 -7.31 10.93 3.62
CA ILE A 175 -5.99 11.25 4.19
C ILE A 175 -5.49 12.61 3.69
N LYS A 176 -5.76 12.96 2.44
CA LYS A 176 -5.47 14.30 1.90
C LYS A 176 -6.20 15.39 2.70
N ALA A 177 -7.48 15.19 3.04
CA ALA A 177 -8.25 16.12 3.86
C ALA A 177 -7.66 16.23 5.29
N VAL A 178 -7.21 15.12 5.89
CA VAL A 178 -6.49 15.13 7.18
C VAL A 178 -5.24 16.00 7.12
N LEU A 179 -4.42 15.86 6.06
CA LEU A 179 -3.22 16.67 5.87
C LEU A 179 -3.53 18.15 5.64
N ALA A 180 -4.58 18.47 4.88
CA ALA A 180 -5.03 19.85 4.67
C ALA A 180 -5.42 20.52 5.99
N GLY A 181 -6.14 19.81 6.88
CA GLY A 181 -6.46 20.26 8.24
C GLY A 181 -5.21 20.51 9.12
N ARG A 182 -4.04 19.99 8.72
CA ARG A 182 -2.73 20.19 9.35
C ARG A 182 -1.84 21.19 8.60
N LYS A 183 -2.42 22.03 7.76
CA LYS A 183 -1.71 23.05 6.98
C LYS A 183 -0.65 22.48 6.03
N ILE A 184 -0.83 21.24 5.57
CA ILE A 184 -0.03 20.62 4.52
C ILE A 184 -0.89 20.67 3.25
N HIS A 185 -0.69 21.72 2.44
CA HIS A 185 -1.57 22.06 1.33
C HIS A 185 -1.05 21.60 -0.04
N ARG A 186 0.26 21.38 -0.18
CA ARG A 186 0.86 20.87 -1.43
C ARG A 186 0.70 19.36 -1.51
N THR A 187 -0.54 18.92 -1.73
CA THR A 187 -0.91 17.51 -1.70
C THR A 187 -1.62 17.08 -2.97
N ALA A 188 -1.47 15.81 -3.30
CA ALA A 188 -2.24 15.13 -4.36
C ALA A 188 -2.66 13.74 -3.86
N VAL A 189 -3.72 13.17 -4.43
CA VAL A 189 -4.00 11.75 -4.29
C VAL A 189 -3.29 11.02 -5.42
N LEU A 190 -2.50 10.02 -5.08
CA LEU A 190 -1.80 9.12 -5.99
C LEU A 190 -2.16 7.69 -5.60
N PRO A 191 -3.19 7.09 -6.19
CA PRO A 191 -3.55 5.70 -5.94
C PRO A 191 -2.40 4.76 -6.35
N LEU A 192 -2.20 3.69 -5.59
CA LEU A 192 -1.27 2.63 -6.00
C LEU A 192 -1.84 1.84 -7.17
N GLY A 193 -0.96 1.28 -7.96
CA GLY A 193 -1.32 0.43 -9.09
C GLY A 193 -1.39 -1.06 -8.75
N VAL A 194 -1.97 -1.80 -9.69
CA VAL A 194 -2.00 -3.26 -9.73
C VAL A 194 -1.64 -3.72 -11.15
N ASN A 195 -0.99 -4.85 -11.27
CA ASN A 195 -0.74 -5.46 -12.58
C ASN A 195 -2.03 -6.15 -13.07
N ILE A 196 -2.84 -5.39 -13.80
CA ILE A 196 -4.15 -5.84 -14.29
C ILE A 196 -4.04 -7.00 -15.28
N ASP A 197 -2.98 -7.06 -16.06
CA ASP A 197 -2.79 -8.12 -17.06
C ASP A 197 -2.36 -9.45 -16.41
N MET A 198 -1.74 -9.36 -15.24
CA MET A 198 -1.42 -10.52 -14.42
C MET A 198 -2.65 -11.03 -13.66
N PHE A 199 -3.42 -10.13 -13.05
CA PHE A 199 -4.64 -10.47 -12.32
C PHE A 199 -5.83 -10.41 -13.25
N ASP A 200 -6.11 -11.54 -13.93
CA ASP A 200 -7.13 -11.65 -14.96
C ASP A 200 -8.06 -12.84 -14.68
N PRO A 201 -9.39 -12.68 -14.84
CA PRO A 201 -10.36 -13.78 -14.70
C PRO A 201 -10.06 -15.00 -15.58
N ALA A 202 -9.40 -14.80 -16.73
CA ALA A 202 -9.01 -15.89 -17.64
C ALA A 202 -8.02 -16.89 -17.01
N ARG A 203 -7.40 -16.54 -15.87
CA ARG A 203 -6.53 -17.47 -15.12
C ARG A 203 -7.29 -18.43 -14.22
N ARG A 204 -8.64 -18.40 -14.25
CA ARG A 204 -9.47 -19.34 -13.48
C ARG A 204 -9.14 -20.77 -13.83
N ASP A 205 -8.86 -21.57 -12.79
CA ASP A 205 -8.59 -23.00 -12.91
C ASP A 205 -9.67 -23.78 -12.16
N PRO A 206 -10.51 -24.54 -12.87
CA PRO A 206 -11.57 -25.35 -12.26
C PRO A 206 -11.06 -26.43 -11.29
N ALA A 207 -9.80 -26.89 -11.46
CA ALA A 207 -9.22 -27.92 -10.61
C ALA A 207 -8.71 -27.37 -9.26
N PHE A 208 -8.54 -26.05 -9.14
CA PHE A 208 -7.88 -25.41 -8.00
C PHE A 208 -8.51 -25.75 -6.64
N ARG A 209 -9.86 -25.80 -6.57
CA ARG A 209 -10.58 -26.17 -5.35
C ARG A 209 -10.26 -27.62 -4.92
N ALA A 210 -10.26 -28.55 -5.88
CA ALA A 210 -9.98 -29.96 -5.64
C ALA A 210 -8.50 -30.18 -5.26
N GLU A 211 -7.56 -29.44 -5.85
CA GLU A 211 -6.13 -29.48 -5.48
C GLU A 211 -5.89 -29.13 -4.01
N LEU A 212 -6.73 -28.27 -3.45
CA LEU A 212 -6.68 -27.89 -2.03
C LEU A 212 -7.47 -28.85 -1.11
N GLY A 213 -8.08 -29.90 -1.67
CA GLY A 213 -8.90 -30.85 -0.91
C GLY A 213 -10.18 -30.22 -0.32
N LEU A 214 -10.65 -29.10 -0.86
CA LEU A 214 -11.82 -28.40 -0.36
C LEU A 214 -13.12 -29.00 -0.91
N PRO A 215 -14.05 -29.45 -0.05
CA PRO A 215 -15.31 -30.07 -0.45
C PRO A 215 -16.34 -29.06 -0.96
N GLY A 216 -17.43 -29.57 -1.55
CA GLY A 216 -18.64 -28.82 -1.88
C GLY A 216 -18.58 -28.04 -3.19
N ASP A 217 -19.75 -27.53 -3.61
CA ASP A 217 -19.98 -26.81 -4.86
C ASP A 217 -20.43 -25.35 -4.63
N GLY A 218 -20.50 -24.93 -3.37
CA GLY A 218 -20.86 -23.58 -2.99
C GLY A 218 -19.73 -22.56 -3.22
N PRO A 219 -19.88 -21.34 -2.71
CA PRO A 219 -18.90 -20.27 -2.92
C PRO A 219 -17.51 -20.64 -2.42
N LEU A 220 -16.51 -20.46 -3.27
CA LEU A 220 -15.11 -20.52 -2.89
C LEU A 220 -14.65 -19.10 -2.50
N LEU A 221 -14.50 -18.89 -1.20
CA LEU A 221 -14.07 -17.62 -0.62
C LEU A 221 -12.54 -17.56 -0.59
N ILE A 222 -11.96 -16.39 -0.78
CA ILE A 222 -10.51 -16.21 -0.67
C ILE A 222 -10.16 -14.91 0.06
N TYR A 223 -9.14 -15.00 0.89
CA TYR A 223 -8.43 -13.87 1.48
C TYR A 223 -6.94 -13.97 1.13
N ALA A 224 -6.30 -12.86 0.83
CA ALA A 224 -4.86 -12.79 0.59
C ALA A 224 -4.24 -11.66 1.41
N GLY A 225 -3.42 -12.01 2.40
CA GLY A 225 -2.78 -11.05 3.29
C GLY A 225 -2.13 -11.69 4.51
N ARG A 226 -1.55 -10.85 5.39
CA ARG A 226 -0.97 -11.32 6.65
C ARG A 226 -2.04 -11.88 7.58
N LEU A 227 -1.72 -12.98 8.25
CA LEU A 227 -2.60 -13.58 9.26
C LEU A 227 -2.23 -13.02 10.65
N ASP A 228 -2.71 -11.82 10.95
CA ASP A 228 -2.45 -11.12 12.21
C ASP A 228 -3.69 -10.34 12.69
N ASN A 229 -3.59 -9.77 13.90
CA ASN A 229 -4.68 -9.00 14.50
C ASN A 229 -5.02 -7.72 13.73
N GLU A 230 -4.05 -7.12 13.04
CA GLU A 230 -4.28 -5.93 12.23
C GLU A 230 -5.21 -6.22 11.06
N LYS A 231 -4.99 -7.36 10.40
CA LYS A 231 -5.80 -7.82 9.26
C LYS A 231 -7.12 -8.48 9.67
N ARG A 232 -7.34 -8.67 10.99
CA ARG A 232 -8.58 -9.24 11.55
C ARG A 232 -8.97 -10.59 10.93
N ALA A 233 -7.96 -11.42 10.60
CA ALA A 233 -8.20 -12.69 9.93
C ALA A 233 -9.12 -13.65 10.70
N ARG A 234 -9.20 -13.49 12.05
CA ARG A 234 -10.09 -14.31 12.90
C ARG A 234 -11.58 -14.14 12.54
N VAL A 235 -12.01 -12.92 12.16
CA VAL A 235 -13.43 -12.71 11.78
C VAL A 235 -13.84 -13.54 10.56
N LEU A 236 -12.86 -13.91 9.68
CA LEU A 236 -13.13 -14.74 8.51
C LEU A 236 -13.41 -16.20 8.92
N VAL A 237 -12.73 -16.72 9.94
CA VAL A 237 -13.03 -18.05 10.51
C VAL A 237 -14.38 -18.04 11.21
N GLU A 238 -14.68 -16.99 11.99
CA GLU A 238 -15.98 -16.83 12.63
C GLU A 238 -17.12 -16.69 11.60
N MET A 239 -16.89 -15.98 10.50
CA MET A 239 -17.83 -15.90 9.39
C MET A 239 -18.14 -17.29 8.81
N MET A 240 -17.13 -18.16 8.63
CA MET A 240 -17.34 -19.53 8.14
C MET A 240 -18.22 -20.34 9.08
N LYS A 241 -18.13 -20.15 10.40
CA LYS A 241 -19.00 -20.82 11.39
C LYS A 241 -20.46 -20.36 11.29
N GLN A 242 -20.72 -19.16 10.77
CA GLN A 242 -22.06 -18.58 10.60
C GLN A 242 -22.71 -18.98 9.26
N LEU A 243 -21.94 -19.47 8.28
CA LEU A 243 -22.49 -19.90 6.99
C LEU A 243 -23.24 -21.23 7.14
N PRO A 244 -24.43 -21.38 6.51
CA PRO A 244 -25.13 -22.65 6.54
C PRO A 244 -24.30 -23.78 5.88
N PRO A 245 -24.14 -24.95 6.51
CA PRO A 245 -23.41 -26.07 5.89
C PRO A 245 -23.94 -26.48 4.52
N ALA A 246 -25.25 -26.37 4.33
CA ALA A 246 -25.90 -26.64 3.04
C ALA A 246 -25.48 -25.69 1.91
N LEU A 247 -24.87 -24.54 2.20
CA LEU A 247 -24.32 -23.64 1.21
C LEU A 247 -23.10 -24.23 0.49
N GLY A 248 -22.40 -25.20 1.12
CA GLY A 248 -21.20 -25.84 0.57
C GLY A 248 -20.01 -24.86 0.40
N ALA A 249 -19.99 -23.77 1.16
CA ALA A 249 -18.94 -22.76 1.09
C ALA A 249 -17.58 -23.31 1.55
N ALA A 250 -16.48 -22.84 0.96
CA ALA A 250 -15.13 -23.10 1.42
C ALA A 250 -14.31 -21.79 1.44
N LEU A 251 -13.26 -21.74 2.26
CA LEU A 251 -12.42 -20.55 2.43
C LEU A 251 -10.94 -20.88 2.21
N ILE A 252 -10.23 -20.00 1.51
CA ILE A 252 -8.79 -20.06 1.34
C ILE A 252 -8.17 -18.86 2.04
N LEU A 253 -7.32 -19.08 3.03
CA LEU A 253 -6.55 -18.06 3.73
C LEU A 253 -5.11 -18.06 3.22
N VAL A 254 -4.87 -17.27 2.16
CA VAL A 254 -3.53 -17.11 1.57
C VAL A 254 -2.73 -16.12 2.39
N GLY A 255 -1.59 -16.58 2.92
CA GLY A 255 -0.67 -15.77 3.69
C GLY A 255 -0.10 -16.49 4.89
N ASP A 256 0.67 -15.74 5.67
CA ASP A 256 1.27 -16.22 6.90
C ASP A 256 1.24 -15.12 7.97
N GLY A 257 1.47 -15.48 9.22
CA GLY A 257 1.46 -14.52 10.33
C GLY A 257 1.32 -15.16 11.69
N LYS A 258 1.34 -14.32 12.73
CA LYS A 258 1.35 -14.77 14.14
C LYS A 258 0.10 -15.55 14.54
N LEU A 259 -1.03 -15.31 13.87
CA LEU A 259 -2.29 -15.99 14.18
C LEU A 259 -2.49 -17.30 13.41
N ARG A 260 -1.60 -17.69 12.52
CA ARG A 260 -1.82 -18.85 11.64
C ARG A 260 -2.17 -20.11 12.42
N ALA A 261 -1.37 -20.50 13.41
CA ALA A 261 -1.59 -21.72 14.19
C ALA A 261 -2.91 -21.66 14.99
N GLU A 262 -3.28 -20.48 15.52
CA GLU A 262 -4.55 -20.27 16.21
C GLU A 262 -5.73 -20.41 15.24
N LEU A 263 -5.64 -19.81 14.06
CA LEU A 263 -6.70 -19.87 13.05
C LEU A 263 -6.88 -21.28 12.48
N GLU A 264 -5.80 -22.05 12.30
CA GLU A 264 -5.86 -23.46 11.92
C GLU A 264 -6.60 -24.29 13.00
N ALA A 265 -6.32 -24.04 14.29
CA ALA A 265 -6.99 -24.70 15.40
C ALA A 265 -8.47 -24.27 15.51
N GLU A 266 -8.78 -22.98 15.42
CA GLU A 266 -10.15 -22.44 15.48
C GLU A 266 -11.03 -22.86 14.29
N GLY A 267 -10.39 -23.07 13.10
CA GLY A 267 -11.01 -23.53 11.86
C GLY A 267 -11.05 -25.07 11.72
N ALA A 268 -10.60 -25.83 12.71
CA ALA A 268 -10.57 -27.28 12.62
C ALA A 268 -11.97 -27.86 12.35
N GLY A 269 -12.07 -28.70 11.33
CA GLY A 269 -13.36 -29.29 10.90
C GLY A 269 -14.19 -28.41 9.97
N LEU A 270 -13.79 -27.15 9.73
CA LEU A 270 -14.38 -26.28 8.70
C LEU A 270 -13.67 -26.48 7.35
N PRO A 271 -14.34 -26.24 6.21
CA PRO A 271 -13.75 -26.31 4.89
C PRO A 271 -12.84 -25.09 4.62
N ILE A 272 -11.72 -25.01 5.34
CA ILE A 272 -10.74 -23.91 5.27
C ILE A 272 -9.37 -24.46 4.85
N ALA A 273 -8.76 -23.89 3.81
CA ALA A 273 -7.38 -24.20 3.41
C ALA A 273 -6.43 -23.06 3.79
N PHE A 274 -5.23 -23.44 4.23
CA PHE A 274 -4.14 -22.54 4.61
C PHE A 274 -2.89 -22.83 3.76
N PRO A 275 -2.84 -22.41 2.49
CA PRO A 275 -1.71 -22.72 1.60
C PRO A 275 -0.40 -22.02 1.99
N GLY A 276 -0.45 -21.10 2.95
CA GLY A 276 0.68 -20.30 3.36
C GLY A 276 0.91 -19.07 2.46
N PHE A 277 2.09 -18.46 2.59
CA PHE A 277 2.46 -17.31 1.77
C PHE A 277 2.82 -17.74 0.34
N ILE A 278 2.11 -17.21 -0.64
CA ILE A 278 2.37 -17.45 -2.07
C ILE A 278 3.27 -16.31 -2.57
N SER A 279 4.55 -16.60 -2.80
CA SER A 279 5.53 -15.64 -3.30
C SER A 279 5.46 -15.44 -4.81
N ASP A 280 5.06 -16.47 -5.54
CA ASP A 280 4.83 -16.40 -6.99
C ASP A 280 3.54 -15.63 -7.29
N ARG A 281 3.69 -14.50 -7.95
CA ARG A 281 2.56 -13.61 -8.31
C ARG A 281 1.60 -14.25 -9.30
N ALA A 282 2.09 -15.11 -10.20
CA ALA A 282 1.24 -15.83 -11.16
C ALA A 282 0.40 -16.89 -10.44
N ALA A 283 0.97 -17.60 -9.46
CA ALA A 283 0.24 -18.54 -8.62
C ALA A 283 -0.83 -17.83 -7.77
N LEU A 284 -0.54 -16.63 -7.21
CA LEU A 284 -1.53 -15.84 -6.50
C LEU A 284 -2.66 -15.38 -7.44
N ALA A 285 -2.34 -14.95 -8.66
CA ALA A 285 -3.33 -14.55 -9.65
C ALA A 285 -4.23 -15.73 -10.05
N ARG A 286 -3.67 -16.94 -10.22
CA ARG A 286 -4.45 -18.17 -10.41
C ARG A 286 -5.37 -18.44 -9.23
N ALA A 287 -4.88 -18.31 -8.01
CA ALA A 287 -5.68 -18.53 -6.80
C ALA A 287 -6.86 -17.57 -6.71
N LEU A 288 -6.62 -16.26 -6.91
CA LEU A 288 -7.68 -15.25 -6.92
C LEU A 288 -8.69 -15.51 -8.04
N ALA A 289 -8.25 -15.70 -9.28
CA ALA A 289 -9.16 -15.98 -10.40
C ALA A 289 -9.99 -17.24 -10.22
N SER A 290 -9.50 -18.24 -9.46
CA SER A 290 -10.18 -19.50 -9.21
C SER A 290 -11.21 -19.46 -8.10
N ALA A 291 -11.23 -18.38 -7.28
CA ALA A 291 -12.25 -18.15 -6.25
C ALA A 291 -13.52 -17.51 -6.83
N ASP A 292 -14.53 -17.32 -5.99
CA ASP A 292 -15.81 -16.73 -6.35
C ASP A 292 -16.07 -15.40 -5.63
N ILE A 293 -15.55 -15.22 -4.41
CA ILE A 293 -15.74 -14.00 -3.59
C ILE A 293 -14.44 -13.74 -2.81
N TYR A 294 -13.95 -12.51 -2.86
CA TYR A 294 -12.86 -12.05 -1.98
C TYR A 294 -13.46 -11.55 -0.66
N VAL A 295 -12.88 -11.98 0.47
CA VAL A 295 -13.33 -11.57 1.80
C VAL A 295 -12.22 -10.87 2.58
N SER A 296 -12.54 -9.78 3.32
CA SER A 296 -11.57 -9.07 4.14
C SER A 296 -12.21 -8.43 5.36
N GLY A 297 -11.66 -8.73 6.55
CA GLY A 297 -12.08 -8.13 7.82
C GLY A 297 -11.32 -6.86 8.21
N MET A 298 -10.37 -6.39 7.38
CA MET A 298 -9.48 -5.29 7.74
C MET A 298 -10.21 -3.94 7.78
N ALA A 299 -10.23 -3.32 8.97
CA ALA A 299 -10.86 -2.02 9.20
C ALA A 299 -9.95 -0.82 8.84
N ASP A 300 -8.64 -0.97 9.02
CA ASP A 300 -7.65 0.10 8.84
C ASP A 300 -6.92 -0.03 7.50
N GLU A 301 -7.64 -0.42 6.43
CA GLU A 301 -7.04 -0.52 5.10
C GLU A 301 -6.68 0.87 4.57
N THR A 302 -5.43 1.02 4.12
CA THR A 302 -4.92 2.31 3.64
C THR A 302 -5.08 2.50 2.13
N PHE A 303 -5.04 1.42 1.38
CA PHE A 303 -5.29 1.41 -0.07
C PHE A 303 -6.07 0.17 -0.52
N GLY A 304 -5.68 -1.02 -0.05
CA GLY A 304 -6.31 -2.28 -0.43
C GLY A 304 -5.77 -2.87 -1.73
N ILE A 305 -4.45 -2.98 -1.89
CA ILE A 305 -3.86 -3.61 -3.09
C ILE A 305 -4.48 -4.98 -3.36
N SER A 306 -4.61 -5.83 -2.33
CA SER A 306 -5.20 -7.17 -2.48
C SER A 306 -6.69 -7.14 -2.87
N VAL A 307 -7.41 -6.09 -2.47
CA VAL A 307 -8.81 -5.87 -2.89
C VAL A 307 -8.85 -5.54 -4.39
N VAL A 308 -7.97 -4.65 -4.86
CA VAL A 308 -7.90 -4.29 -6.28
C VAL A 308 -7.40 -5.47 -7.12
N GLU A 309 -6.45 -6.27 -6.63
CA GLU A 309 -6.01 -7.52 -7.27
C GLU A 309 -7.16 -8.54 -7.41
N ALA A 310 -7.99 -8.65 -6.39
CA ALA A 310 -9.19 -9.48 -6.42
C ALA A 310 -10.23 -8.94 -7.42
N GLN A 311 -10.49 -7.64 -7.43
CA GLN A 311 -11.36 -6.99 -8.41
C GLN A 311 -10.84 -7.17 -9.84
N ALA A 312 -9.53 -7.03 -10.04
CA ALA A 312 -8.88 -7.29 -11.32
C ALA A 312 -9.07 -8.74 -11.79
N SER A 313 -9.09 -9.69 -10.85
CA SER A 313 -9.40 -11.10 -11.08
C SER A 313 -10.91 -11.38 -11.25
N GLY A 314 -11.75 -10.34 -11.25
CA GLY A 314 -13.20 -10.44 -11.43
C GLY A 314 -13.97 -10.87 -10.17
N LEU A 315 -13.40 -10.70 -8.96
CA LEU A 315 -14.08 -11.13 -7.74
C LEU A 315 -14.97 -10.00 -7.15
N PRO A 316 -16.22 -10.32 -6.82
CA PRO A 316 -16.99 -9.53 -5.87
C PRO A 316 -16.28 -9.46 -4.52
N ILE A 317 -16.45 -8.34 -3.81
CA ILE A 317 -15.81 -8.11 -2.51
C ILE A 317 -16.85 -8.18 -1.39
N VAL A 318 -16.56 -8.95 -0.35
CA VAL A 318 -17.25 -8.87 0.95
C VAL A 318 -16.24 -8.35 1.99
N GLY A 319 -16.53 -7.20 2.57
CA GLY A 319 -15.61 -6.52 3.45
C GLY A 319 -16.30 -5.75 4.57
N VAL A 320 -15.55 -4.85 5.20
CA VAL A 320 -16.04 -3.99 6.29
C VAL A 320 -16.14 -2.53 5.82
N ALA A 321 -17.15 -1.80 6.29
CA ALA A 321 -17.39 -0.39 5.94
C ALA A 321 -16.46 0.54 6.74
N SER A 322 -15.16 0.45 6.47
CA SER A 322 -14.12 1.22 7.17
C SER A 322 -12.89 1.47 6.29
N GLY A 323 -12.20 2.58 6.52
CA GLY A 323 -10.99 2.94 5.83
C GLY A 323 -11.14 2.96 4.31
N ALA A 324 -10.08 2.64 3.59
CA ALA A 324 -10.08 2.63 2.13
C ALA A 324 -11.04 1.58 1.50
N MET A 325 -11.60 0.65 2.28
CA MET A 325 -12.59 -0.30 1.76
C MET A 325 -13.82 0.41 1.20
N ILE A 326 -14.24 1.53 1.81
CA ILE A 326 -15.40 2.33 1.36
C ILE A 326 -15.15 2.84 -0.07
N ASP A 327 -13.96 3.35 -0.35
CA ASP A 327 -13.57 3.86 -1.67
C ASP A 327 -13.33 2.74 -2.70
N ARG A 328 -12.86 1.56 -2.23
CA ARG A 328 -12.51 0.42 -3.10
C ARG A 328 -13.71 -0.44 -3.48
N VAL A 329 -14.78 -0.38 -2.71
CA VAL A 329 -15.97 -1.21 -2.92
C VAL A 329 -17.21 -0.32 -3.02
N PRO A 330 -17.29 0.57 -4.04
CA PRO A 330 -18.51 1.30 -4.31
C PRO A 330 -19.65 0.35 -4.64
N ALA A 331 -20.88 0.85 -4.59
CA ALA A 331 -22.08 0.06 -4.87
C ALA A 331 -21.98 -0.70 -6.20
N GLY A 332 -22.36 -1.97 -6.19
CA GLY A 332 -22.30 -2.85 -7.35
C GLY A 332 -21.01 -3.66 -7.50
N LEU A 333 -19.98 -3.44 -6.65
CA LEU A 333 -18.73 -4.20 -6.69
C LEU A 333 -18.63 -5.23 -5.55
N GLY A 334 -19.55 -5.20 -4.62
CA GLY A 334 -19.57 -6.05 -3.44
C GLY A 334 -20.45 -5.49 -2.34
N LEU A 335 -20.30 -6.04 -1.13
CA LEU A 335 -21.05 -5.63 0.05
C LEU A 335 -20.10 -5.39 1.22
N LEU A 336 -20.34 -4.29 1.94
CA LEU A 336 -19.63 -3.93 3.16
C LEU A 336 -20.56 -4.06 4.36
N GLY A 337 -20.03 -4.61 5.47
CA GLY A 337 -20.73 -4.75 6.74
C GLY A 337 -20.02 -4.00 7.88
N PRO A 338 -20.58 -4.05 9.11
CA PRO A 338 -19.90 -3.52 10.27
C PRO A 338 -18.55 -4.20 10.54
N VAL A 339 -17.65 -3.49 11.21
CA VAL A 339 -16.35 -4.03 11.64
C VAL A 339 -16.59 -5.08 12.74
N ASP A 340 -15.85 -6.20 12.66
CA ASP A 340 -15.91 -7.34 13.60
C ASP A 340 -17.28 -8.05 13.68
N ASP A 341 -18.14 -7.87 12.67
CA ASP A 341 -19.44 -8.54 12.60
C ASP A 341 -19.39 -9.71 11.60
N ALA A 342 -19.04 -10.88 12.10
CA ALA A 342 -18.96 -12.12 11.33
C ALA A 342 -20.33 -12.56 10.77
N ALA A 343 -21.42 -12.28 11.47
CA ALA A 343 -22.78 -12.64 11.03
C ALA A 343 -23.21 -11.77 9.84
N ALA A 344 -23.00 -10.45 9.90
CA ALA A 344 -23.25 -9.57 8.78
C ALA A 344 -22.38 -9.95 7.57
N MET A 345 -21.11 -10.31 7.78
CA MET A 345 -20.23 -10.76 6.71
C MET A 345 -20.73 -12.06 6.05
N ALA A 346 -21.20 -13.03 6.85
CA ALA A 346 -21.80 -14.27 6.34
C ALA A 346 -23.09 -14.01 5.55
N ALA A 347 -23.94 -13.09 6.01
CA ALA A 347 -25.13 -12.66 5.29
C ALA A 347 -24.77 -12.03 3.94
N ASN A 348 -23.76 -11.15 3.91
CA ASN A 348 -23.25 -10.55 2.68
C ASN A 348 -22.71 -11.58 1.69
N VAL A 349 -21.99 -12.61 2.16
CA VAL A 349 -21.54 -13.73 1.30
C VAL A 349 -22.73 -14.43 0.66
N GLN A 350 -23.77 -14.78 1.43
CA GLN A 350 -24.97 -15.42 0.93
C GLN A 350 -25.69 -14.53 -0.10
N GLN A 351 -25.82 -13.25 0.17
CA GLN A 351 -26.46 -12.28 -0.74
C GLN A 351 -25.69 -12.16 -2.07
N ILE A 352 -24.34 -12.04 -2.02
CA ILE A 352 -23.51 -12.03 -3.24
C ILE A 352 -23.63 -13.34 -3.99
N TRP A 353 -23.63 -14.49 -3.29
CA TRP A 353 -23.75 -15.78 -3.93
C TRP A 353 -25.07 -15.96 -4.67
N ALA A 354 -26.17 -15.43 -4.13
CA ALA A 354 -27.50 -15.46 -4.73
C ALA A 354 -27.72 -14.44 -5.85
N SER A 355 -26.80 -13.47 -6.03
CA SER A 355 -26.91 -12.40 -7.04
C SER A 355 -26.34 -12.80 -8.40
N ASP A 356 -26.52 -11.94 -9.42
CA ASP A 356 -25.83 -12.08 -10.71
C ASP A 356 -24.34 -11.71 -10.57
N ARG A 357 -23.54 -12.68 -10.13
CA ARG A 357 -22.10 -12.52 -9.94
C ARG A 357 -21.34 -12.14 -11.20
N ALA A 358 -21.85 -12.52 -12.38
CA ALA A 358 -21.19 -12.15 -13.63
C ALA A 358 -21.29 -10.65 -13.91
N VAL A 359 -22.38 -10.00 -13.50
CA VAL A 359 -22.52 -8.54 -13.57
C VAL A 359 -21.53 -7.88 -12.62
N ILE A 360 -21.46 -8.34 -11.36
CA ILE A 360 -20.55 -7.78 -10.35
C ILE A 360 -19.08 -8.00 -10.77
N ALA A 361 -18.74 -9.18 -11.29
CA ALA A 361 -17.39 -9.52 -11.74
C ALA A 361 -16.91 -8.58 -12.87
N ARG A 362 -17.78 -8.31 -13.86
CA ARG A 362 -17.45 -7.36 -14.94
C ARG A 362 -17.28 -5.93 -14.40
N ALA A 363 -18.13 -5.50 -13.49
CA ALA A 363 -18.02 -4.19 -12.86
C ALA A 363 -16.77 -4.06 -12.01
N ALA A 364 -16.42 -5.08 -11.22
CA ALA A 364 -15.20 -5.15 -10.42
C ALA A 364 -13.94 -5.05 -11.30
N ARG A 365 -13.88 -5.83 -12.39
CA ARG A 365 -12.78 -5.76 -13.37
C ARG A 365 -12.66 -4.37 -13.99
N ALA A 366 -13.76 -3.79 -14.46
CA ALA A 366 -13.77 -2.45 -15.05
C ALA A 366 -13.33 -1.37 -14.04
N HIS A 367 -13.69 -1.52 -12.77
CA HIS A 367 -13.23 -0.63 -11.71
C HIS A 367 -11.72 -0.76 -11.47
N ALA A 368 -11.20 -1.98 -11.44
CA ALA A 368 -9.77 -2.25 -11.24
C ALA A 368 -8.88 -1.65 -12.34
N GLU A 369 -9.39 -1.52 -13.58
CA GLU A 369 -8.66 -0.89 -14.70
C GLU A 369 -8.22 0.56 -14.42
N GLN A 370 -8.86 1.25 -13.47
CA GLN A 370 -8.46 2.58 -13.04
C GLN A 370 -7.16 2.58 -12.23
N PHE A 371 -6.74 1.43 -11.71
CA PHE A 371 -5.58 1.24 -10.86
C PHE A 371 -4.43 0.53 -11.57
N ARG A 372 -4.22 0.78 -12.84
CA ARG A 372 -3.01 0.33 -13.54
C ARG A 372 -1.79 1.09 -13.05
N TRP A 373 -0.65 0.41 -12.92
CA TRP A 373 0.61 1.05 -12.54
C TRP A 373 1.00 2.18 -13.50
N GLU A 374 0.71 2.03 -14.78
CA GLU A 374 0.97 3.04 -15.80
C GLU A 374 0.30 4.37 -15.43
N ARG A 375 -0.97 4.37 -15.04
CA ARG A 375 -1.70 5.58 -14.62
C ARG A 375 -1.12 6.21 -13.36
N THR A 376 -0.73 5.38 -12.37
CA THR A 376 -0.05 5.85 -11.15
C THR A 376 1.23 6.60 -11.51
N PHE A 377 2.05 6.01 -12.39
CA PHE A 377 3.33 6.62 -12.73
C PHE A 377 3.20 7.74 -13.74
N GLU A 378 2.27 7.71 -14.69
CA GLU A 378 1.92 8.86 -15.52
C GLU A 378 1.58 10.07 -14.65
N GLN A 379 0.69 9.91 -13.66
CA GLN A 379 0.36 11.00 -12.74
C GLN A 379 1.57 11.46 -11.92
N LEU A 380 2.40 10.54 -11.45
CA LEU A 380 3.60 10.87 -10.67
C LEU A 380 4.61 11.68 -11.51
N PHE A 381 4.88 11.22 -12.73
CA PHE A 381 5.90 11.80 -13.62
C PHE A 381 5.42 13.02 -14.39
N ASP A 382 4.14 13.10 -14.76
CA ASP A 382 3.61 14.19 -15.58
C ASP A 382 2.96 15.32 -14.76
N GLU A 383 2.57 15.04 -13.49
CA GLU A 383 1.94 16.04 -12.64
C GLU A 383 2.74 16.32 -11.36
N ILE A 384 2.99 15.29 -10.52
CA ILE A 384 3.53 15.48 -9.17
C ILE A 384 4.98 15.94 -9.21
N TYR A 385 5.85 15.23 -9.92
CA TYR A 385 7.27 15.62 -10.02
C TYR A 385 7.48 16.97 -10.68
N PRO A 386 6.77 17.33 -11.77
CA PRO A 386 6.88 18.67 -12.35
C PRO A 386 6.49 19.79 -11.40
N ARG A 387 5.41 19.59 -10.63
CA ARG A 387 4.96 20.57 -9.63
C ARG A 387 5.99 20.70 -8.50
N ALA A 388 6.53 19.57 -8.04
CA ALA A 388 7.58 19.57 -7.01
C ALA A 388 8.87 20.26 -7.49
N LEU A 389 9.31 19.99 -8.73
CA LEU A 389 10.48 20.65 -9.33
C LEU A 389 10.27 22.13 -9.52
N ALA A 390 9.10 22.57 -9.99
CA ALA A 390 8.76 23.98 -10.12
C ALA A 390 8.77 24.72 -8.77
N HIS A 391 8.18 24.09 -7.74
CA HIS A 391 8.20 24.63 -6.38
C HIS A 391 9.64 24.68 -5.81
N ALA A 392 10.43 23.64 -6.01
CA ALA A 392 11.84 23.60 -5.58
C ALA A 392 12.67 24.69 -6.24
N ALA A 393 12.52 24.91 -7.54
CA ALA A 393 13.21 25.98 -8.29
C ALA A 393 12.79 27.37 -7.78
N LEU A 394 11.50 27.59 -7.52
CA LEU A 394 11.02 28.87 -6.95
C LEU A 394 11.56 29.07 -5.53
N ARG A 395 11.50 28.04 -4.69
CA ARG A 395 12.01 28.05 -3.31
C ARG A 395 13.51 28.35 -3.26
N ALA A 396 14.28 27.76 -4.16
CA ALA A 396 15.74 28.03 -4.25
C ALA A 396 16.05 29.49 -4.57
N LYS A 397 15.21 30.15 -5.38
CA LYS A 397 15.37 31.56 -5.76
C LYS A 397 14.84 32.55 -4.73
N THR A 398 13.69 32.28 -4.13
CA THR A 398 12.93 33.27 -3.33
C THR A 398 12.84 32.93 -1.85
N GLY A 399 13.30 31.75 -1.48
CA GLY A 399 13.10 31.19 -0.14
C GLY A 399 11.70 30.55 0.03
N ARG A 400 11.59 29.66 1.01
CA ARG A 400 10.40 28.84 1.24
C ARG A 400 9.11 29.65 1.43
N ARG A 401 9.13 30.67 2.31
CA ARG A 401 7.90 31.44 2.62
C ARG A 401 7.31 32.13 1.39
N ALA A 402 8.15 32.63 0.50
CA ALA A 402 7.70 33.27 -0.73
C ALA A 402 7.15 32.24 -1.73
N ALA A 403 7.81 31.09 -1.89
CA ALA A 403 7.34 30.00 -2.72
C ALA A 403 5.99 29.44 -2.24
N ASP A 404 5.82 29.24 -0.93
CA ASP A 404 4.55 28.79 -0.33
C ASP A 404 3.41 29.78 -0.58
N ARG A 405 3.68 31.09 -0.47
CA ARG A 405 2.69 32.15 -0.75
C ARG A 405 2.25 32.15 -2.21
N ALA A 406 3.20 32.14 -3.13
CA ALA A 406 2.91 32.09 -4.56
C ALA A 406 2.09 30.84 -4.96
N PHE A 407 2.33 29.71 -4.29
CA PHE A 407 1.53 28.50 -4.51
C PHE A 407 0.07 28.68 -4.04
N VAL A 408 -0.16 29.26 -2.86
CA VAL A 408 -1.52 29.50 -2.33
C VAL A 408 -2.27 30.51 -3.21
N GLU A 409 -1.61 31.55 -3.68
CA GLU A 409 -2.18 32.53 -4.61
C GLU A 409 -2.60 31.90 -5.94
N ALA A 410 -1.78 30.98 -6.47
CA ALA A 410 -2.10 30.24 -7.70
C ALA A 410 -3.26 29.23 -7.57
N LEU A 411 -3.62 28.84 -6.34
CA LEU A 411 -4.79 27.98 -6.10
C LEU A 411 -6.09 28.78 -5.91
N ALA A 412 -5.99 30.07 -5.62
CA ALA A 412 -7.13 30.95 -5.32
C ALA A 412 -7.64 31.71 -6.57
N GLY A 413 -6.87 31.76 -7.66
CA GLY A 413 -7.23 32.33 -8.96
C GLY A 413 -7.57 31.27 -9.99
#